data_ae161ab72c6a7cf810231f57097c0865
#
_entry.id   ae161ab72c6a7cf810231f57097c0865
#
_cell.length_a   1.000
_cell.length_b   1.000
_cell.length_c   1.000
_cell.angle_alpha   90.00
_cell.angle_beta   90.00
_cell.angle_gamma   90.00
#
_symmetry.space_group_name_H-M   'P 1'
#
loop_
_entity.id
_entity.type
_entity.pdbx_description
1 polymer ?
#
loop_
_entity_poly.entity_id
_entity_poly.type
_entity_poly.pdbx_seq_one_letter_code
_entity_poly.pdbx_strand_id
1 'polypeptide(L)'
;AEAPARAEQTRDLPGLAETMRSMDMESVMHAGRLATRKAYGIALRALGGINDDVVVLDADVSNSTFAETFAKQSDLADRFFECKIAEQNMVSVGAGMSAAGKIPFCSTFSKFFARAYDQIEMAINSGANLKLVGSHSGVTLAADGPSQMSLPDVAWFRAWTTMKDHRGNPGCYILQPADAYAAYALTGVMAEYEGACYMRTLRAETEFIYSDDQVFNLGGFEVLHEGRDVVLCAAGYMVHEANKATEALGAAGGSATLVDLCGLPLATAQLRAVP
;
A
#
# COMPACT_ATOMS: atom_id res chain seq x y z
N ALA A 1 -21.84 -8.84 -17.94
CA ALA A 1 -21.90 -9.37 -16.58
C ALA A 1 -21.71 -8.21 -15.62
N GLU A 2 -22.67 -7.98 -14.74
CA GLU A 2 -22.66 -6.91 -13.77
C GLU A 2 -21.40 -6.99 -12.91
N ALA A 3 -20.64 -5.91 -12.85
CA ALA A 3 -19.62 -5.71 -11.82
C ALA A 3 -20.40 -5.47 -10.50
N PRO A 4 -20.12 -6.25 -9.47
CA PRO A 4 -21.09 -6.42 -8.41
C PRO A 4 -20.99 -5.37 -7.32
N ALA A 5 -22.07 -5.32 -6.55
CA ALA A 5 -22.26 -4.64 -5.27
C ALA A 5 -21.11 -4.73 -4.22
N ARG A 6 -20.04 -5.48 -4.51
CA ARG A 6 -18.89 -5.70 -3.64
C ARG A 6 -17.97 -4.47 -3.47
N ALA A 7 -17.82 -3.65 -4.52
CA ALA A 7 -17.05 -2.41 -4.45
C ALA A 7 -17.77 -1.33 -3.62
N GLU A 8 -19.09 -1.43 -3.48
CA GLU A 8 -19.85 -0.45 -2.70
C GLU A 8 -19.63 -0.58 -1.19
N GLN A 9 -19.38 -1.80 -0.68
CA GLN A 9 -19.18 -2.03 0.75
C GLN A 9 -17.87 -1.43 1.30
N THR A 10 -16.82 -1.34 0.46
CA THR A 10 -15.55 -0.74 0.86
C THR A 10 -15.56 0.79 0.86
N ARG A 11 -16.53 1.41 0.20
CA ARG A 11 -16.69 2.89 0.19
C ARG A 11 -17.06 3.45 1.54
N ASP A 12 -17.60 2.63 2.43
CA ASP A 12 -17.98 3.00 3.79
C ASP A 12 -16.83 2.83 4.80
N LEU A 13 -15.59 2.68 4.32
CA LEU A 13 -14.42 2.60 5.18
C LEU A 13 -14.30 3.90 6.00
N PRO A 14 -14.37 3.83 7.35
CA PRO A 14 -14.20 5.02 8.18
C PRO A 14 -12.80 5.60 8.00
N GLY A 15 -12.61 6.89 8.29
CA GLY A 15 -11.30 7.53 8.23
C GLY A 15 -10.31 6.93 9.23
N LEU A 16 -9.00 7.09 8.97
CA LEU A 16 -7.95 6.60 9.87
C LEU A 16 -8.09 7.18 11.28
N ALA A 17 -8.36 8.47 11.38
CA ALA A 17 -8.50 9.15 12.67
C ALA A 17 -9.69 8.60 13.48
N GLU A 18 -10.81 8.33 12.85
CA GLU A 18 -11.99 7.70 13.48
C GLU A 18 -11.67 6.27 13.93
N THR A 19 -11.05 5.49 13.05
CA THR A 19 -10.65 4.11 13.35
C THR A 19 -9.65 4.05 14.50
N MET A 20 -8.65 4.94 14.53
CA MET A 20 -7.69 5.00 15.65
C MET A 20 -8.37 5.36 16.98
N ARG A 21 -9.35 6.27 16.99
CA ARG A 21 -10.13 6.57 18.21
C ARG A 21 -10.89 5.32 18.70
N SER A 22 -11.50 4.57 17.81
CA SER A 22 -12.19 3.32 18.17
C SER A 22 -11.26 2.23 18.72
N MET A 23 -9.94 2.42 18.57
CA MET A 23 -8.89 1.53 19.04
C MET A 23 -8.11 2.09 20.24
N ASP A 24 -8.58 3.17 20.87
CA ASP A 24 -7.90 3.87 21.99
C ASP A 24 -6.46 4.33 21.63
N MET A 25 -6.26 4.81 20.39
CA MET A 25 -4.96 5.22 19.87
C MET A 25 -4.79 6.75 19.81
N GLU A 26 -5.49 7.53 20.63
CA GLU A 26 -5.40 9.00 20.64
C GLU A 26 -3.98 9.51 20.88
N SER A 27 -3.20 8.80 21.69
CA SER A 27 -1.80 9.17 21.95
C SER A 27 -0.94 9.14 20.68
N VAL A 28 -1.21 8.22 19.74
CA VAL A 28 -0.53 8.14 18.44
C VAL A 28 -0.96 9.29 17.54
N MET A 29 -2.24 9.64 17.56
CA MET A 29 -2.76 10.81 16.83
C MET A 29 -2.10 12.10 17.29
N HIS A 30 -1.99 12.30 18.61
CA HIS A 30 -1.31 13.48 19.18
C HIS A 30 0.19 13.51 18.88
N ALA A 31 0.84 12.34 18.80
CA ALA A 31 2.25 12.26 18.42
C ALA A 31 2.47 12.64 16.94
N GLY A 32 1.43 12.63 16.10
CA GLY A 32 1.49 12.99 14.68
C GLY A 32 2.36 12.07 13.83
N ARG A 33 2.60 10.84 14.28
CA ARG A 33 3.51 9.88 13.62
C ARG A 33 3.00 8.46 13.73
N LEU A 34 3.08 7.71 12.62
CA LEU A 34 2.78 6.29 12.60
C LEU A 34 3.50 5.62 11.42
N ALA A 35 3.99 4.39 11.61
CA ALA A 35 4.56 3.61 10.51
C ALA A 35 3.46 3.17 9.52
N THR A 36 3.73 3.25 8.23
CA THR A 36 2.75 2.87 7.19
C THR A 36 2.30 1.42 7.31
N ARG A 37 3.17 0.50 7.76
CA ARG A 37 2.79 -0.90 8.05
C ARG A 37 1.78 -1.03 9.19
N LYS A 38 1.82 -0.15 10.20
CA LYS A 38 0.84 -0.12 11.30
C LYS A 38 -0.52 0.39 10.79
N ALA A 39 -0.50 1.46 9.99
CA ALA A 39 -1.70 1.99 9.36
C ALA A 39 -2.37 0.95 8.42
N TYR A 40 -1.58 0.17 7.70
CA TYR A 40 -2.07 -0.97 6.92
C TYR A 40 -2.81 -1.99 7.80
N GLY A 41 -2.25 -2.39 8.94
CA GLY A 41 -2.92 -3.32 9.87
C GLY A 41 -4.23 -2.76 10.42
N ILE A 42 -4.28 -1.46 10.72
CA ILE A 42 -5.51 -0.75 11.14
C ILE A 42 -6.56 -0.78 10.01
N ALA A 43 -6.13 -0.51 8.77
CA ALA A 43 -7.01 -0.56 7.60
C ALA A 43 -7.58 -1.96 7.36
N LEU A 44 -6.76 -3.02 7.48
CA LEU A 44 -7.24 -4.40 7.37
C LEU A 44 -8.34 -4.72 8.36
N ARG A 45 -8.15 -4.32 9.64
CA ARG A 45 -9.16 -4.51 10.68
C ARG A 45 -10.47 -3.81 10.33
N ALA A 46 -10.40 -2.55 9.91
CA ALA A 46 -11.57 -1.77 9.54
C ALA A 46 -12.28 -2.39 8.31
N LEU A 47 -11.53 -2.74 7.26
CA LEU A 47 -12.05 -3.40 6.07
C LEU A 47 -12.72 -4.73 6.39
N GLY A 48 -12.11 -5.57 7.24
CA GLY A 48 -12.69 -6.84 7.66
C GLY A 48 -14.01 -6.69 8.39
N GLY A 49 -14.19 -5.59 9.13
CA GLY A 49 -15.43 -5.28 9.84
C GLY A 49 -16.60 -4.88 8.94
N ILE A 50 -16.32 -4.39 7.73
CA ILE A 50 -17.35 -3.92 6.79
C ILE A 50 -17.51 -4.80 5.54
N ASN A 51 -16.56 -5.69 5.27
CA ASN A 51 -16.58 -6.55 4.08
C ASN A 51 -16.13 -7.98 4.40
N ASP A 52 -17.05 -8.93 4.34
CA ASP A 52 -16.82 -10.35 4.63
C ASP A 52 -16.01 -11.09 3.55
N ASP A 53 -15.80 -10.49 2.39
CA ASP A 53 -14.96 -11.06 1.34
C ASP A 53 -13.47 -10.77 1.56
N VAL A 54 -13.13 -9.82 2.44
CA VAL A 54 -11.74 -9.54 2.82
C VAL A 54 -11.19 -10.69 3.65
N VAL A 55 -10.10 -11.29 3.15
CA VAL A 55 -9.33 -12.33 3.83
C VAL A 55 -7.85 -11.92 3.87
N VAL A 56 -7.15 -12.33 4.90
CA VAL A 56 -5.75 -11.93 5.13
C VAL A 56 -4.87 -13.16 5.23
N LEU A 57 -3.78 -13.18 4.48
CA LEU A 57 -2.75 -14.22 4.51
C LEU A 57 -1.41 -13.58 4.90
N ASP A 58 -0.63 -14.25 5.72
CA ASP A 58 0.71 -13.79 6.10
C ASP A 58 1.72 -14.95 6.09
N ALA A 59 2.97 -14.64 5.77
CA ALA A 59 4.04 -15.62 5.69
C ALA A 59 4.99 -15.54 6.90
N ASP A 60 4.46 -15.86 8.09
CA ASP A 60 5.19 -15.99 9.37
C ASP A 60 5.83 -14.68 9.88
N VAL A 61 5.28 -13.53 9.47
CA VAL A 61 5.79 -12.19 9.84
C VAL A 61 4.67 -11.23 10.23
N SER A 62 3.50 -11.74 10.61
CA SER A 62 2.27 -10.95 10.86
C SER A 62 2.42 -9.90 11.96
N ASN A 63 3.28 -10.13 12.95
CA ASN A 63 3.65 -9.17 13.98
C ASN A 63 4.45 -7.98 13.44
N SER A 64 5.16 -8.17 12.35
CA SER A 64 6.00 -7.17 11.70
C SER A 64 5.29 -6.45 10.55
N THR A 65 4.46 -7.15 9.80
CA THR A 65 3.59 -6.56 8.77
C THR A 65 2.38 -5.85 9.37
N PHE A 66 2.04 -6.14 10.62
CA PHE A 66 0.81 -5.77 11.32
C PHE A 66 -0.46 -6.43 10.77
N ALA A 67 -0.35 -7.43 9.92
CA ALA A 67 -1.48 -8.26 9.52
C ALA A 67 -2.16 -8.94 10.72
N GLU A 68 -1.42 -9.20 11.82
CA GLU A 68 -1.98 -9.71 13.07
C GLU A 68 -3.05 -8.81 13.70
N THR A 69 -3.11 -7.51 13.34
CA THR A 69 -4.17 -6.60 13.83
C THR A 69 -5.55 -7.08 13.39
N PHE A 70 -5.65 -7.67 12.21
CA PHE A 70 -6.85 -8.36 11.72
C PHE A 70 -7.10 -9.64 12.52
N ALA A 71 -6.11 -10.50 12.67
CA ALA A 71 -6.21 -11.79 13.36
C ALA A 71 -6.60 -11.68 14.84
N LYS A 72 -6.22 -10.58 15.51
CA LYS A 72 -6.53 -10.34 16.93
C LYS A 72 -7.99 -9.97 17.20
N GLN A 73 -8.78 -9.68 16.16
CA GLN A 73 -10.21 -9.50 16.31
C GLN A 73 -10.91 -10.86 16.27
N SER A 74 -11.69 -11.16 17.30
CA SER A 74 -12.34 -12.49 17.46
C SER A 74 -13.29 -12.83 16.30
N ASP A 75 -13.95 -11.84 15.74
CA ASP A 75 -14.89 -11.96 14.61
C ASP A 75 -14.20 -12.00 13.24
N LEU A 76 -12.91 -11.70 13.18
CA LEU A 76 -12.11 -11.72 11.95
C LEU A 76 -11.12 -12.90 11.90
N ALA A 77 -10.85 -13.53 13.03
CA ALA A 77 -9.80 -14.54 13.18
C ALA A 77 -9.93 -15.72 12.19
N ASP A 78 -11.14 -16.14 11.89
CA ASP A 78 -11.41 -17.25 10.94
C ASP A 78 -11.13 -16.86 9.47
N ARG A 79 -10.90 -15.58 9.20
CA ARG A 79 -10.54 -15.05 7.86
C ARG A 79 -9.05 -14.67 7.77
N PHE A 80 -8.25 -15.02 8.79
CA PHE A 80 -6.80 -14.90 8.78
C PHE A 80 -6.13 -16.25 8.58
N PHE A 81 -5.16 -16.32 7.66
CA PHE A 81 -4.49 -17.56 7.27
C PHE A 81 -2.97 -17.40 7.41
N GLU A 82 -2.42 -18.10 8.38
CA GLU A 82 -0.98 -18.21 8.59
C GLU A 82 -0.38 -19.23 7.63
N CYS A 83 0.43 -18.76 6.67
CA CYS A 83 1.02 -19.58 5.61
C CYS A 83 2.44 -20.07 5.90
N LYS A 84 2.99 -19.76 7.09
CA LYS A 84 4.37 -20.06 7.46
C LYS A 84 5.39 -19.42 6.49
N ILE A 85 6.64 -19.85 6.58
CA ILE A 85 7.71 -19.36 5.66
C ILE A 85 7.54 -20.01 4.28
N ALA A 86 6.39 -19.74 3.63
CA ALA A 86 6.02 -20.35 2.35
C ALA A 86 5.29 -19.32 1.46
N GLU A 87 6.01 -18.27 1.05
CA GLU A 87 5.48 -17.15 0.26
C GLU A 87 4.87 -17.62 -1.06
N GLN A 88 5.44 -18.63 -1.70
CA GLN A 88 4.91 -19.25 -2.92
C GLN A 88 3.52 -19.85 -2.68
N ASN A 89 3.37 -20.61 -1.60
CA ASN A 89 2.08 -21.18 -1.20
C ASN A 89 1.07 -20.09 -0.86
N MET A 90 1.47 -19.07 -0.09
CA MET A 90 0.61 -17.94 0.27
C MET A 90 0.02 -17.26 -0.97
N VAL A 91 0.85 -16.94 -1.96
CA VAL A 91 0.39 -16.30 -3.20
C VAL A 91 -0.55 -17.22 -4.00
N SER A 92 -0.22 -18.52 -4.10
CA SER A 92 -1.08 -19.50 -4.81
C SER A 92 -2.44 -19.68 -4.12
N VAL A 93 -2.46 -19.74 -2.79
CA VAL A 93 -3.70 -19.80 -2.00
C VAL A 93 -4.52 -18.52 -2.18
N GLY A 94 -3.86 -17.33 -2.10
CA GLY A 94 -4.51 -16.06 -2.35
C GLY A 94 -5.14 -15.99 -3.75
N ALA A 95 -4.43 -16.44 -4.79
CA ALA A 95 -4.98 -16.51 -6.15
C ALA A 95 -6.20 -17.43 -6.23
N GLY A 96 -6.17 -18.59 -5.55
CA GLY A 96 -7.32 -19.49 -5.46
C GLY A 96 -8.50 -18.87 -4.71
N MET A 97 -8.26 -18.17 -3.61
CA MET A 97 -9.31 -17.43 -2.87
C MET A 97 -9.92 -16.31 -3.72
N SER A 98 -9.10 -15.61 -4.51
CA SER A 98 -9.56 -14.61 -5.48
C SER A 98 -10.52 -15.24 -6.50
N ALA A 99 -10.17 -16.39 -7.05
CA ALA A 99 -11.03 -17.13 -7.99
C ALA A 99 -12.36 -17.58 -7.33
N ALA A 100 -12.36 -17.79 -6.01
CA ALA A 100 -13.56 -18.08 -5.23
C ALA A 100 -14.33 -16.80 -4.82
N GLY A 101 -13.94 -15.62 -5.32
CA GLY A 101 -14.62 -14.36 -5.10
C GLY A 101 -14.22 -13.63 -3.82
N LYS A 102 -13.13 -14.01 -3.15
CA LYS A 102 -12.59 -13.29 -2.00
C LYS A 102 -11.65 -12.15 -2.44
N ILE A 103 -11.37 -11.26 -1.49
CA ILE A 103 -10.40 -10.16 -1.63
C ILE A 103 -9.19 -10.48 -0.75
N PRO A 104 -8.23 -11.28 -1.23
CA PRO A 104 -7.10 -11.71 -0.44
C PRO A 104 -6.02 -10.64 -0.34
N PHE A 105 -5.66 -10.26 0.88
CA PHE A 105 -4.47 -9.48 1.22
C PHE A 105 -3.36 -10.44 1.65
N CYS A 106 -2.31 -10.54 0.83
CA CYS A 106 -1.13 -11.37 1.10
C CYS A 106 0.01 -10.50 1.60
N SER A 107 0.44 -10.73 2.84
CA SER A 107 1.42 -9.90 3.55
C SER A 107 2.70 -10.68 3.83
N THR A 108 3.83 -10.05 3.52
CA THR A 108 5.16 -10.50 3.93
C THR A 108 6.13 -9.33 3.86
N PHE A 109 7.45 -9.55 4.03
CA PHE A 109 8.41 -8.51 3.68
C PHE A 109 8.53 -8.36 2.17
N SER A 110 8.70 -7.14 1.69
CA SER A 110 8.90 -6.87 0.26
C SER A 110 9.97 -7.75 -0.37
N LYS A 111 11.05 -7.99 0.35
CA LYS A 111 12.16 -8.86 -0.07
C LYS A 111 11.73 -10.30 -0.29
N PHE A 112 10.83 -10.80 0.54
CA PHE A 112 10.47 -12.22 0.54
C PHE A 112 9.53 -12.58 -0.60
N PHE A 113 8.81 -11.62 -1.19
CA PHE A 113 8.06 -11.84 -2.43
C PHE A 113 8.93 -12.33 -3.60
N ALA A 114 10.25 -12.10 -3.53
CA ALA A 114 11.17 -12.66 -4.53
C ALA A 114 11.09 -14.19 -4.65
N ARG A 115 10.71 -14.89 -3.55
CA ARG A 115 10.53 -16.34 -3.55
C ARG A 115 9.28 -16.78 -4.31
N ALA A 116 8.28 -15.91 -4.39
CA ALA A 116 6.99 -16.17 -5.02
C ALA A 116 6.85 -15.51 -6.40
N TYR A 117 7.95 -15.13 -7.05
CA TYR A 117 7.93 -14.40 -8.32
C TYR A 117 7.07 -15.10 -9.38
N ASP A 118 7.29 -16.39 -9.59
CA ASP A 118 6.53 -17.21 -10.57
C ASP A 118 5.02 -17.25 -10.23
N GLN A 119 4.68 -17.45 -8.95
CA GLN A 119 3.28 -17.50 -8.51
C GLN A 119 2.59 -16.16 -8.69
N ILE A 120 3.29 -15.05 -8.43
CA ILE A 120 2.78 -13.69 -8.64
C ILE A 120 2.55 -13.46 -10.15
N GLU A 121 3.52 -13.82 -11.00
CA GLU A 121 3.38 -13.69 -12.45
C GLU A 121 2.18 -14.48 -12.96
N MET A 122 2.04 -15.73 -12.54
CA MET A 122 0.92 -16.58 -12.93
C MET A 122 -0.43 -16.05 -12.42
N ALA A 123 -0.48 -15.51 -11.21
CA ALA A 123 -1.69 -14.90 -10.66
C ALA A 123 -2.11 -13.66 -11.46
N ILE A 124 -1.15 -12.78 -11.80
CA ILE A 124 -1.40 -11.58 -12.61
C ILE A 124 -1.87 -11.96 -14.00
N ASN A 125 -1.18 -12.90 -14.66
CA ASN A 125 -1.55 -13.38 -16.00
C ASN A 125 -2.93 -14.04 -16.02
N SER A 126 -3.36 -14.63 -14.90
CA SER A 126 -4.69 -15.23 -14.74
C SER A 126 -5.77 -14.21 -14.37
N GLY A 127 -5.42 -12.92 -14.21
CA GLY A 127 -6.37 -11.87 -13.84
C GLY A 127 -6.85 -11.94 -12.38
N ALA A 128 -6.03 -12.49 -11.48
CA ALA A 128 -6.39 -12.63 -10.07
C ALA A 128 -6.59 -11.28 -9.38
N ASN A 129 -7.64 -11.17 -8.56
CA ASN A 129 -7.88 -10.03 -7.67
C ASN A 129 -7.01 -10.16 -6.42
N LEU A 130 -5.72 -9.82 -6.50
CA LEU A 130 -4.72 -10.12 -5.49
C LEU A 130 -4.10 -8.85 -4.91
N LYS A 131 -4.12 -8.71 -3.58
CA LYS A 131 -3.56 -7.57 -2.85
C LYS A 131 -2.26 -8.01 -2.16
N LEU A 132 -1.13 -7.67 -2.77
CA LEU A 132 0.19 -7.98 -2.23
C LEU A 132 0.69 -6.80 -1.40
N VAL A 133 1.09 -7.03 -0.16
CA VAL A 133 1.62 -5.96 0.69
C VAL A 133 2.98 -6.34 1.24
N GLY A 134 4.00 -5.65 0.71
CA GLY A 134 5.39 -5.84 1.06
C GLY A 134 5.85 -4.85 2.14
N SER A 135 6.05 -5.34 3.35
CA SER A 135 6.57 -4.54 4.45
C SER A 135 8.10 -4.45 4.41
N HIS A 136 8.67 -3.54 5.20
CA HIS A 136 10.12 -3.33 5.33
C HIS A 136 10.80 -3.06 3.99
N SER A 137 10.15 -2.29 3.14
CA SER A 137 10.62 -1.99 1.80
C SER A 137 11.84 -1.06 1.79
N GLY A 138 12.72 -1.25 0.80
CA GLY A 138 13.90 -0.44 0.58
C GLY A 138 14.98 -0.63 1.65
N VAL A 139 15.75 0.44 1.90
CA VAL A 139 16.88 0.46 2.85
C VAL A 139 16.49 0.91 4.27
N THR A 140 15.27 1.37 4.48
CA THR A 140 14.80 1.90 5.77
C THR A 140 14.75 0.86 6.89
N LEU A 141 14.89 -0.41 6.56
CA LEU A 141 15.03 -1.51 7.50
C LEU A 141 16.32 -1.44 8.32
N ALA A 142 17.40 -0.92 7.74
CA ALA A 142 18.72 -0.66 8.32
C ALA A 142 19.36 -1.84 9.06
N ALA A 143 19.02 -2.07 10.33
CA ALA A 143 19.73 -2.98 11.23
C ALA A 143 19.70 -4.46 10.80
N ASP A 144 18.66 -4.92 10.12
CA ASP A 144 18.51 -6.32 9.72
C ASP A 144 19.34 -6.65 8.45
N GLY A 145 19.86 -5.63 7.78
CA GLY A 145 20.79 -5.76 6.68
C GLY A 145 20.16 -6.21 5.35
N PRO A 146 21.03 -6.50 4.34
CA PRO A 146 20.58 -6.71 2.95
C PRO A 146 19.78 -7.97 2.72
N SER A 147 19.81 -8.94 3.64
CA SER A 147 18.98 -10.16 3.54
C SER A 147 17.48 -9.87 3.57
N GLN A 148 17.08 -8.75 4.15
CA GLN A 148 15.68 -8.35 4.30
C GLN A 148 15.35 -7.04 3.57
N MET A 149 16.34 -6.29 3.08
CA MET A 149 16.15 -5.09 2.26
C MET A 149 15.62 -5.45 0.88
N SER A 150 14.48 -4.85 0.51
CA SER A 150 13.93 -5.00 -0.83
C SER A 150 14.39 -3.85 -1.72
N LEU A 151 15.32 -4.13 -2.60
CA LEU A 151 15.88 -3.14 -3.53
C LEU A 151 15.36 -3.30 -4.96
N PRO A 152 15.20 -4.53 -5.51
CA PRO A 152 14.76 -4.72 -6.89
C PRO A 152 13.24 -4.92 -7.04
N ASP A 153 12.46 -4.94 -5.96
CA ASP A 153 11.03 -5.25 -6.00
C ASP A 153 10.25 -4.32 -6.94
N VAL A 154 10.51 -3.02 -6.91
CA VAL A 154 9.85 -2.07 -7.83
C VAL A 154 10.17 -2.41 -9.29
N ALA A 155 11.37 -2.87 -9.60
CA ALA A 155 11.77 -3.21 -10.98
C ALA A 155 10.96 -4.40 -11.52
N TRP A 156 10.74 -5.44 -10.70
CA TRP A 156 9.96 -6.59 -11.14
C TRP A 156 8.48 -6.23 -11.27
N PHE A 157 7.89 -5.65 -10.23
CA PHE A 157 6.48 -5.28 -10.26
C PHE A 157 6.19 -4.26 -11.35
N ARG A 158 7.13 -3.35 -11.64
CA ARG A 158 7.00 -2.39 -12.73
C ARG A 158 6.84 -3.06 -14.09
N ALA A 159 7.45 -4.22 -14.33
CA ALA A 159 7.24 -4.96 -15.58
C ALA A 159 5.76 -5.26 -15.79
N TRP A 160 5.05 -5.70 -14.76
CA TRP A 160 3.62 -6.00 -14.82
C TRP A 160 2.73 -4.75 -14.91
N THR A 161 3.19 -3.58 -14.47
CA THR A 161 2.43 -2.32 -14.67
C THR A 161 2.32 -1.93 -16.14
N THR A 162 3.23 -2.41 -16.99
CA THR A 162 3.23 -2.12 -18.44
C THR A 162 2.41 -3.12 -19.25
N MET A 163 2.06 -4.25 -18.66
CA MET A 163 1.15 -5.24 -19.25
C MET A 163 -0.29 -4.75 -19.13
N LYS A 164 -1.16 -5.28 -20.00
CA LYS A 164 -2.60 -5.02 -19.96
C LYS A 164 -3.35 -6.30 -19.68
N ASP A 165 -4.31 -6.24 -18.76
CA ASP A 165 -5.27 -7.29 -18.55
C ASP A 165 -6.31 -7.34 -19.70
N HIS A 166 -7.22 -8.32 -19.67
CA HIS A 166 -8.28 -8.47 -20.67
C HIS A 166 -9.29 -7.30 -20.68
N ARG A 167 -9.30 -6.45 -19.68
CA ARG A 167 -10.11 -5.23 -19.55
C ARG A 167 -9.36 -3.99 -20.02
N GLY A 168 -8.07 -4.10 -20.36
CA GLY A 168 -7.22 -2.99 -20.77
C GLY A 168 -6.57 -2.23 -19.59
N ASN A 169 -6.77 -2.68 -18.35
CA ASN A 169 -6.13 -2.11 -17.18
C ASN A 169 -4.68 -2.59 -17.05
N PRO A 170 -3.80 -1.86 -16.33
CA PRO A 170 -2.49 -2.38 -15.96
C PRO A 170 -2.60 -3.74 -15.26
N GLY A 171 -1.72 -4.68 -15.60
CA GLY A 171 -1.69 -6.00 -14.97
C GLY A 171 -1.45 -5.94 -13.46
N CYS A 172 -0.76 -4.90 -12.99
CA CYS A 172 -0.57 -4.62 -11.57
C CYS A 172 -0.40 -3.12 -11.33
N TYR A 173 -0.88 -2.62 -10.18
CA TYR A 173 -0.52 -1.30 -9.67
C TYR A 173 0.50 -1.44 -8.54
N ILE A 174 1.52 -0.57 -8.54
CA ILE A 174 2.44 -0.41 -7.40
C ILE A 174 1.99 0.81 -6.62
N LEU A 175 1.93 0.69 -5.29
CA LEU A 175 1.56 1.77 -4.37
C LEU A 175 2.67 1.97 -3.36
N GLN A 176 3.02 3.23 -3.10
CA GLN A 176 4.07 3.58 -2.15
C GLN A 176 3.63 4.77 -1.30
N PRO A 177 2.84 4.53 -0.24
CA PRO A 177 2.36 5.59 0.63
C PRO A 177 3.52 6.30 1.35
N ALA A 178 3.43 7.63 1.45
CA ALA A 178 4.39 8.46 2.16
C ALA A 178 4.16 8.46 3.67
N ASP A 179 2.91 8.37 4.11
CA ASP A 179 2.53 8.39 5.51
C ASP A 179 1.41 7.40 5.86
N ALA A 180 0.94 7.45 7.10
CA ALA A 180 -0.08 6.56 7.61
C ALA A 180 -1.46 6.78 6.97
N TYR A 181 -1.86 8.02 6.69
CA TYR A 181 -3.13 8.34 6.04
C TYR A 181 -3.15 7.80 4.61
N ALA A 182 -2.07 8.02 3.86
CA ALA A 182 -1.91 7.45 2.52
C ALA A 182 -1.95 5.92 2.54
N ALA A 183 -1.26 5.27 3.50
CA ALA A 183 -1.25 3.81 3.61
C ALA A 183 -2.65 3.24 3.93
N TYR A 184 -3.37 3.88 4.83
CA TYR A 184 -4.73 3.50 5.21
C TYR A 184 -5.68 3.65 4.02
N ALA A 185 -5.73 4.82 3.41
CA ALA A 185 -6.63 5.11 2.28
C ALA A 185 -6.33 4.22 1.06
N LEU A 186 -5.04 4.06 0.70
CA LEU A 186 -4.64 3.18 -0.40
C LEU A 186 -4.96 1.70 -0.14
N THR A 187 -5.01 1.24 1.12
CA THR A 187 -5.48 -0.11 1.44
C THR A 187 -6.96 -0.26 1.09
N GLY A 188 -7.79 0.75 1.37
CA GLY A 188 -9.19 0.81 0.94
C GLY A 188 -9.31 0.79 -0.59
N VAL A 189 -8.56 1.65 -1.28
CA VAL A 189 -8.53 1.71 -2.76
C VAL A 189 -8.13 0.36 -3.37
N MET A 190 -7.15 -0.35 -2.76
CA MET A 190 -6.81 -1.71 -3.19
C MET A 190 -7.99 -2.67 -3.06
N ALA A 191 -8.75 -2.61 -1.96
CA ALA A 191 -9.89 -3.49 -1.74
C ALA A 191 -11.01 -3.27 -2.77
N GLU A 192 -11.23 -2.03 -3.20
CA GLU A 192 -12.22 -1.68 -4.23
C GLU A 192 -11.81 -2.11 -5.64
N TYR A 193 -10.53 -2.06 -5.95
CA TYR A 193 -10.02 -2.40 -7.28
C TYR A 193 -10.06 -3.89 -7.55
N GLU A 194 -10.68 -4.30 -8.64
CA GLU A 194 -10.65 -5.69 -9.09
C GLU A 194 -9.44 -5.96 -10.00
N GLY A 195 -8.39 -6.49 -9.43
CA GLY A 195 -7.11 -6.77 -10.10
C GLY A 195 -5.96 -6.86 -9.10
N ALA A 196 -4.74 -6.99 -9.61
CA ALA A 196 -3.55 -7.09 -8.78
C ALA A 196 -3.03 -5.72 -8.37
N CYS A 197 -2.69 -5.58 -7.08
CA CYS A 197 -1.97 -4.43 -6.53
C CYS A 197 -0.80 -4.91 -5.68
N TYR A 198 0.28 -4.13 -5.69
CA TYR A 198 1.42 -4.30 -4.80
C TYR A 198 1.66 -3.01 -4.02
N MET A 199 1.51 -3.04 -2.71
CA MET A 199 1.80 -1.89 -1.85
C MET A 199 3.07 -2.14 -1.03
N ARG A 200 3.92 -1.11 -0.97
CA ARG A 200 5.15 -1.09 -0.18
C ARG A 200 4.92 -0.33 1.11
N THR A 201 5.16 -0.97 2.26
CA THR A 201 5.07 -0.32 3.56
C THR A 201 6.42 -0.27 4.27
N LEU A 202 6.57 0.68 5.19
CA LEU A 202 7.82 1.00 5.88
C LEU A 202 7.79 0.54 7.33
N ARG A 203 8.98 0.17 7.84
CA ARG A 203 9.19 -0.08 9.27
C ARG A 203 9.23 1.23 10.07
N ALA A 204 9.91 2.24 9.53
CA ALA A 204 10.07 3.53 10.18
C ALA A 204 8.71 4.25 10.36
N GLU A 205 8.57 4.95 11.49
CA GLU A 205 7.47 5.88 11.68
C GLU A 205 7.75 7.16 10.89
N THR A 206 6.72 7.64 10.21
CA THR A 206 6.74 8.90 9.46
C THR A 206 5.75 9.89 10.06
N GLU A 207 6.01 11.16 9.90
CA GLU A 207 5.07 12.23 10.27
C GLU A 207 3.85 12.17 9.36
N PHE A 208 2.71 12.68 9.84
CA PHE A 208 1.51 12.80 9.00
C PHE A 208 1.67 13.97 8.03
N ILE A 209 1.54 13.70 6.75
CA ILE A 209 1.51 14.67 5.66
C ILE A 209 0.06 14.94 5.26
N TYR A 210 -0.76 13.90 5.28
CA TYR A 210 -2.15 13.91 4.84
C TYR A 210 -3.14 13.86 6.01
N SER A 211 -4.41 13.93 5.68
CA SER A 211 -5.55 13.78 6.59
C SER A 211 -6.61 12.86 5.95
N ASP A 212 -7.70 12.60 6.69
CA ASP A 212 -8.82 11.78 6.17
C ASP A 212 -9.54 12.42 4.96
N ASP A 213 -9.33 13.72 4.72
CA ASP A 213 -9.95 14.43 3.57
C ASP A 213 -9.23 14.16 2.24
N GLN A 214 -8.03 13.57 2.27
CA GLN A 214 -7.26 13.29 1.06
C GLN A 214 -7.80 12.08 0.32
N VAL A 215 -8.09 12.26 -0.95
CA VAL A 215 -8.55 11.19 -1.85
C VAL A 215 -7.39 10.68 -2.69
N PHE A 216 -7.11 9.39 -2.58
CA PHE A 216 -6.08 8.72 -3.37
C PHE A 216 -6.68 7.89 -4.50
N ASN A 217 -5.95 7.79 -5.62
CA ASN A 217 -6.31 6.99 -6.78
C ASN A 217 -5.17 6.07 -7.21
N LEU A 218 -5.50 4.94 -7.84
CA LEU A 218 -4.51 4.06 -8.44
C LEU A 218 -3.75 4.79 -9.55
N GLY A 219 -2.42 4.76 -9.51
CA GLY A 219 -1.57 5.48 -10.48
C GLY A 219 -1.57 6.99 -10.30
N GLY A 220 -2.12 7.49 -9.19
CA GLY A 220 -2.15 8.91 -8.84
C GLY A 220 -0.81 9.44 -8.33
N PHE A 221 -0.76 10.73 -8.22
CA PHE A 221 0.28 11.51 -7.54
C PHE A 221 -0.38 12.72 -6.88
N GLU A 222 0.28 13.27 -5.86
CA GLU A 222 -0.21 14.45 -5.15
C GLU A 222 0.82 15.59 -5.24
N VAL A 223 0.34 16.81 -5.47
CA VAL A 223 1.18 18.01 -5.43
C VAL A 223 1.11 18.60 -4.03
N LEU A 224 2.19 18.47 -3.27
CA LEU A 224 2.25 18.94 -1.88
C LEU A 224 2.61 20.41 -1.77
N HIS A 225 3.45 20.91 -2.67
CA HIS A 225 3.86 22.30 -2.77
C HIS A 225 3.94 22.72 -4.24
N GLU A 226 3.59 23.96 -4.51
CA GLU A 226 3.76 24.57 -5.82
C GLU A 226 4.94 25.56 -5.81
N GLY A 227 5.82 25.48 -6.79
CA GLY A 227 6.98 26.33 -7.00
C GLY A 227 7.25 26.56 -8.48
N ARG A 228 8.33 27.30 -8.82
CA ARG A 228 8.61 27.72 -10.19
C ARG A 228 10.00 27.34 -10.70
N ASP A 229 10.95 27.04 -9.81
CA ASP A 229 12.35 26.90 -10.20
C ASP A 229 12.72 25.44 -10.47
N VAL A 230 12.12 24.48 -9.74
CA VAL A 230 12.40 23.04 -9.88
C VAL A 230 11.20 22.21 -9.45
N VAL A 231 11.04 21.03 -10.07
CA VAL A 231 10.07 20.00 -9.64
C VAL A 231 10.83 18.88 -8.94
N LEU A 232 10.49 18.62 -7.68
CA LEU A 232 10.98 17.49 -6.89
C LEU A 232 9.93 16.40 -6.89
N CYS A 233 10.26 15.23 -7.46
CA CYS A 233 9.40 14.05 -7.43
C CYS A 233 9.98 13.04 -6.43
N ALA A 234 9.18 12.64 -5.47
CA ALA A 234 9.57 11.69 -4.43
C ALA A 234 8.46 10.64 -4.21
N ALA A 235 8.77 9.56 -3.50
CA ALA A 235 7.81 8.52 -3.15
C ALA A 235 8.12 7.94 -1.77
N GLY A 236 7.08 7.61 -1.01
CA GLY A 236 7.22 7.00 0.31
C GLY A 236 8.07 7.85 1.26
N TYR A 237 9.05 7.23 1.95
CA TYR A 237 9.91 7.94 2.91
C TYR A 237 10.61 9.17 2.33
N MET A 238 11.01 9.10 1.05
CA MET A 238 11.74 10.20 0.42
C MET A 238 10.89 11.47 0.23
N VAL A 239 9.59 11.40 0.35
CA VAL A 239 8.70 12.59 0.36
C VAL A 239 9.04 13.50 1.54
N HIS A 240 9.30 12.92 2.72
CA HIS A 240 9.70 13.68 3.92
C HIS A 240 11.06 14.38 3.73
N GLU A 241 12.02 13.71 3.09
CA GLU A 241 13.32 14.31 2.80
C GLU A 241 13.22 15.39 1.71
N ALA A 242 12.39 15.17 0.70
CA ALA A 242 12.14 16.16 -0.34
C ALA A 242 11.39 17.39 0.22
N ASN A 243 10.51 17.21 1.20
CA ASN A 243 9.85 18.32 1.89
C ASN A 243 10.87 19.22 2.61
N LYS A 244 11.79 18.62 3.37
CA LYS A 244 12.91 19.36 4.01
C LYS A 244 13.78 20.10 2.99
N ALA A 245 14.04 19.47 1.82
CA ALA A 245 14.79 20.11 0.76
C ALA A 245 14.03 21.30 0.15
N THR A 246 12.70 21.20 0.01
CA THR A 246 11.83 22.29 -0.45
C THR A 246 11.89 23.48 0.48
N GLU A 247 11.81 23.22 1.80
CA GLU A 247 11.93 24.25 2.85
C GLU A 247 13.30 24.94 2.82
N ALA A 248 14.38 24.15 2.70
CA ALA A 248 15.74 24.67 2.63
C ALA A 248 15.98 25.52 1.36
N LEU A 249 15.41 25.10 0.23
CA LEU A 249 15.45 25.88 -1.01
C LEU A 249 14.69 27.20 -0.86
N GLY A 250 13.51 27.18 -0.23
CA GLY A 250 12.73 28.39 0.07
C GLY A 250 13.50 29.38 0.94
N ALA A 251 14.19 28.87 1.97
CA ALA A 251 15.05 29.70 2.82
C ALA A 251 16.23 30.34 2.04
N ALA A 252 16.67 29.72 0.96
CA ALA A 252 17.71 30.24 0.05
C ALA A 252 17.16 31.15 -1.05
N GLY A 253 15.85 31.44 -1.08
CA GLY A 253 15.18 32.31 -2.05
C GLY A 253 14.74 31.64 -3.34
N GLY A 254 14.81 30.32 -3.43
CA GLY A 254 14.25 29.51 -4.52
C GLY A 254 12.88 28.94 -4.18
N SER A 255 12.23 28.28 -5.15
CA SER A 255 10.95 27.63 -4.96
C SER A 255 10.87 26.30 -5.68
N ALA A 256 10.31 25.27 -5.05
CA ALA A 256 10.15 23.95 -5.65
C ALA A 256 8.68 23.52 -5.66
N THR A 257 8.26 22.91 -6.77
CA THR A 257 7.07 22.08 -6.78
C THR A 257 7.45 20.70 -6.22
N LEU A 258 6.76 20.24 -5.16
CA LEU A 258 6.96 18.92 -4.59
C LEU A 258 5.81 17.99 -4.97
N VAL A 259 6.14 16.86 -5.57
CA VAL A 259 5.20 15.85 -6.02
C VAL A 259 5.46 14.53 -5.29
N ASP A 260 4.44 14.03 -4.58
CA ASP A 260 4.43 12.65 -4.05
C ASP A 260 3.90 11.69 -5.12
N LEU A 261 4.75 10.76 -5.56
CA LEU A 261 4.41 9.71 -6.51
C LEU A 261 3.81 8.52 -5.77
N CYS A 262 2.53 8.59 -5.44
CA CYS A 262 1.84 7.59 -4.62
C CYS A 262 1.76 6.20 -5.29
N GLY A 263 1.86 6.12 -6.64
CA GLY A 263 1.70 4.84 -7.34
C GLY A 263 2.19 4.81 -8.78
N LEU A 264 2.29 3.60 -9.31
CA LEU A 264 2.62 3.29 -10.71
C LEU A 264 1.56 2.36 -11.30
N PRO A 265 1.29 2.43 -12.64
CA PRO A 265 1.86 3.37 -13.60
C PRO A 265 1.34 4.79 -13.37
N LEU A 266 2.17 5.78 -13.63
CA LEU A 266 1.80 7.18 -13.45
C LEU A 266 0.84 7.66 -14.55
N ALA A 267 -0.06 8.56 -14.19
CA ALA A 267 -0.83 9.39 -15.13
C ALA A 267 0.06 10.45 -15.76
N THR A 268 0.97 10.02 -16.66
CA THR A 268 2.07 10.85 -17.19
C THR A 268 1.63 12.12 -17.87
N ALA A 269 0.45 12.14 -18.50
CA ALA A 269 -0.09 13.36 -19.13
C ALA A 269 -0.42 14.44 -18.08
N GLN A 270 -0.99 14.03 -16.96
CA GLN A 270 -1.31 14.94 -15.85
C GLN A 270 -0.04 15.40 -15.13
N LEU A 271 0.92 14.50 -14.92
CA LEU A 271 2.19 14.85 -14.27
C LEU A 271 3.00 15.87 -15.09
N ARG A 272 2.95 15.78 -16.43
CA ARG A 272 3.60 16.77 -17.33
C ARG A 272 2.94 18.15 -17.29
N ALA A 273 1.73 18.25 -16.80
CA ALA A 273 0.99 19.51 -16.67
C ALA A 273 1.25 20.20 -15.31
N VAL A 274 1.99 19.56 -14.41
CA VAL A 274 2.41 20.15 -13.13
C VAL A 274 3.38 21.29 -13.43
N PRO A 275 3.13 22.50 -12.90
CA PRO A 275 3.92 23.71 -13.19
C PRO A 275 5.36 23.64 -12.66
#